data_58804af4dc184640dce6aa8a438faad8
#
_entry.id   58804af4dc184640dce6aa8a438faad8
#
_cell.length_a   1.000
_cell.length_b   1.000
_cell.length_c   1.000
_cell.angle_alpha   90.00
_cell.angle_beta   90.00
_cell.angle_gamma   90.00
#
_symmetry.space_group_name_H-M   'P 1'
#
loop_
_entity.id
_entity.type
_entity.pdbx_description
1 polymer ?
#
loop_
_entity_poly.entity_id
_entity_poly.type
_entity_poly.pdbx_seq_one_letter_code
_entity_poly.pdbx_strand_id
1 'polypeptide(L)'
;MKINYTLILISCLTLAACNSGQKRMEQGDYDTAVYQAVKRLQQKPQNEKAEKVLRQAYTLAVNEHTNVIVYQDKTNNPFKYDVMVSEYEKIAMLNNAIRRYPMYKDLVELTDVTDELIMVRDGAASAHRKEGVRLLNSGNKQRAREAFIQFIKANEYVARTVTEEELDNAQNAGTVNVIIQFANSRNFFRDYNSDAVFGAVRNNFKGTRYRFMRVVEPGELSFPADEIVQIEMEDAHIGGVDFTKNS
;
A
#
# COMPACT_ATOMS: atom_id res chain seq x y z
N MET A 1 -51.86 -14.47 -34.50
CA MET A 1 -51.38 -13.25 -33.88
C MET A 1 -50.02 -13.57 -33.17
N LYS A 2 -48.90 -13.32 -33.89
CA LYS A 2 -47.56 -13.56 -33.30
C LYS A 2 -47.13 -12.31 -32.52
N ILE A 3 -47.18 -12.39 -31.23
CA ILE A 3 -46.68 -11.33 -30.35
C ILE A 3 -45.17 -11.24 -30.48
N ASN A 4 -44.64 -10.11 -30.95
CA ASN A 4 -43.22 -9.89 -31.14
C ASN A 4 -42.54 -9.72 -29.78
N TYR A 5 -42.00 -10.81 -29.25
CA TYR A 5 -41.23 -10.84 -27.99
C TYR A 5 -39.96 -9.93 -28.01
N THR A 6 -39.49 -9.57 -29.20
CA THR A 6 -38.39 -8.62 -29.40
C THR A 6 -38.70 -7.21 -28.93
N LEU A 7 -39.94 -6.75 -29.00
CA LEU A 7 -40.34 -5.41 -28.54
C LEU A 7 -40.40 -5.32 -27.00
N ILE A 8 -40.73 -6.41 -26.32
CA ILE A 8 -40.78 -6.49 -24.86
C ILE A 8 -39.37 -6.47 -24.25
N LEU A 9 -38.38 -7.14 -24.91
CA LEU A 9 -37.01 -7.22 -24.43
C LEU A 9 -36.28 -5.85 -24.48
N ILE A 10 -36.59 -5.02 -25.48
CA ILE A 10 -36.01 -3.67 -25.64
C ILE A 10 -36.58 -2.71 -24.58
N SER A 11 -37.85 -2.88 -24.17
CA SER A 11 -38.48 -2.04 -23.14
C SER A 11 -37.92 -2.26 -21.73
N CYS A 12 -37.45 -3.48 -21.41
CA CYS A 12 -36.84 -3.79 -20.11
C CYS A 12 -35.40 -3.22 -19.93
N LEU A 13 -34.67 -3.03 -21.04
CA LEU A 13 -33.30 -2.51 -21.00
C LEU A 13 -33.24 -0.98 -20.74
N THR A 14 -34.35 -0.25 -20.98
CA THR A 14 -34.39 1.20 -20.78
C THR A 14 -34.65 1.62 -19.32
N LEU A 15 -35.15 0.72 -18.47
CA LEU A 15 -35.44 1.01 -17.06
C LEU A 15 -34.20 0.98 -16.16
N ALA A 16 -33.11 0.35 -16.59
CA ALA A 16 -31.83 0.29 -15.84
C ALA A 16 -31.00 1.58 -15.95
N ALA A 17 -31.37 2.52 -16.84
CA ALA A 17 -30.55 3.71 -17.14
C ALA A 17 -30.91 4.96 -16.31
N CYS A 18 -31.86 4.90 -15.38
CA CYS A 18 -32.31 6.04 -14.58
C CYS A 18 -31.66 6.14 -13.19
N ASN A 19 -30.39 5.78 -13.05
CA ASN A 19 -29.72 5.88 -11.76
C ASN A 19 -29.05 7.26 -11.61
N SER A 20 -29.81 8.22 -11.07
CA SER A 20 -29.34 9.59 -10.75
C SER A 20 -28.52 9.64 -9.45
N GLY A 21 -28.14 8.49 -8.88
CA GLY A 21 -27.52 8.41 -7.56
C GLY A 21 -28.53 8.40 -6.39
N GLN A 22 -29.80 8.65 -6.64
CA GLN A 22 -30.81 8.75 -5.58
C GLN A 22 -30.89 7.47 -4.72
N LYS A 23 -30.88 6.30 -5.34
CA LYS A 23 -30.92 5.03 -4.63
C LYS A 23 -29.71 4.86 -3.71
N ARG A 24 -28.53 5.31 -4.13
CA ARG A 24 -27.31 5.27 -3.31
C ARG A 24 -27.42 6.22 -2.12
N MET A 25 -27.91 7.42 -2.35
CA MET A 25 -28.15 8.39 -1.29
C MET A 25 -29.14 7.85 -0.23
N GLU A 26 -30.24 7.23 -0.66
CA GLU A 26 -31.22 6.59 0.23
C GLU A 26 -30.65 5.40 1.02
N GLN A 27 -29.58 4.77 0.52
CA GLN A 27 -28.83 3.69 1.17
C GLN A 27 -27.74 4.21 2.11
N GLY A 28 -27.51 5.52 2.21
CA GLY A 28 -26.42 6.11 2.98
C GLY A 28 -25.08 6.12 2.27
N ASP A 29 -25.01 5.67 1.00
CA ASP A 29 -23.78 5.68 0.20
C ASP A 29 -23.68 7.04 -0.54
N TYR A 30 -23.35 8.08 0.23
CA TYR A 30 -23.39 9.46 -0.24
C TYR A 30 -22.31 9.77 -1.25
N ASP A 31 -21.10 9.23 -1.08
CA ASP A 31 -19.98 9.42 -2.02
C ASP A 31 -20.32 8.89 -3.40
N THR A 32 -20.82 7.65 -3.46
CA THR A 32 -21.24 7.04 -4.73
C THR A 32 -22.40 7.82 -5.34
N ALA A 33 -23.32 8.35 -4.52
CA ALA A 33 -24.42 9.17 -5.01
C ALA A 33 -23.92 10.46 -5.69
N VAL A 34 -22.91 11.14 -5.10
CA VAL A 34 -22.27 12.30 -5.70
C VAL A 34 -21.63 11.95 -7.05
N TYR A 35 -20.82 10.88 -7.11
CA TYR A 35 -20.17 10.45 -8.36
C TYR A 35 -21.19 10.13 -9.46
N GLN A 36 -22.29 9.45 -9.12
CA GLN A 36 -23.34 9.12 -10.08
C GLN A 36 -24.09 10.35 -10.55
N ALA A 37 -24.39 11.30 -9.65
CA ALA A 37 -25.03 12.56 -10.00
C ALA A 37 -24.15 13.38 -10.94
N VAL A 38 -22.87 13.56 -10.64
CA VAL A 38 -21.91 14.26 -11.50
C VAL A 38 -21.81 13.59 -12.87
N LYS A 39 -21.66 12.26 -12.93
CA LYS A 39 -21.62 11.52 -14.19
C LYS A 39 -22.90 11.75 -15.02
N ARG A 40 -24.05 11.80 -14.38
CA ARG A 40 -25.32 12.06 -15.04
C ARG A 40 -25.40 13.47 -15.58
N LEU A 41 -24.93 14.46 -14.81
CA LEU A 41 -24.90 15.86 -15.23
C LEU A 41 -23.93 16.11 -16.38
N GLN A 42 -22.80 15.41 -16.43
CA GLN A 42 -21.90 15.46 -17.58
C GLN A 42 -22.57 14.94 -18.88
N GLN A 43 -23.47 13.95 -18.77
CA GLN A 43 -24.20 13.39 -19.91
C GLN A 43 -25.43 14.21 -20.27
N LYS A 44 -26.12 14.79 -19.28
CA LYS A 44 -27.33 15.58 -19.40
C LYS A 44 -27.26 16.77 -18.43
N PRO A 45 -26.71 17.92 -18.85
CA PRO A 45 -26.44 19.07 -17.97
C PRO A 45 -27.62 19.65 -17.24
N GLN A 46 -28.83 19.53 -17.82
CA GLN A 46 -30.08 20.06 -17.24
C GLN A 46 -30.92 18.96 -16.58
N ASN A 47 -30.32 17.99 -15.95
CA ASN A 47 -31.04 16.93 -15.26
C ASN A 47 -31.37 17.34 -13.82
N GLU A 48 -32.51 17.96 -13.59
CA GLU A 48 -32.97 18.47 -12.28
C GLU A 48 -32.90 17.42 -11.17
N LYS A 49 -33.20 16.16 -11.49
CA LYS A 49 -33.10 15.06 -10.50
C LYS A 49 -31.64 14.81 -10.06
N ALA A 50 -30.70 14.84 -11.01
CA ALA A 50 -29.29 14.68 -10.68
C ALA A 50 -28.72 15.91 -9.96
N GLU A 51 -29.18 17.12 -10.30
CA GLU A 51 -28.83 18.35 -9.57
C GLU A 51 -29.27 18.28 -8.10
N LYS A 52 -30.51 17.88 -7.87
CA LYS A 52 -31.06 17.72 -6.51
C LYS A 52 -30.26 16.68 -5.72
N VAL A 53 -29.95 15.53 -6.34
CA VAL A 53 -29.15 14.49 -5.71
C VAL A 53 -27.74 15.00 -5.39
N LEU A 54 -27.10 15.72 -6.34
CA LEU A 54 -25.76 16.27 -6.12
C LEU A 54 -25.73 17.19 -4.89
N ARG A 55 -26.67 18.15 -4.80
CA ARG A 55 -26.75 19.08 -3.65
C ARG A 55 -26.89 18.34 -2.32
N GLN A 56 -27.84 17.40 -2.25
CA GLN A 56 -28.15 16.69 -1.02
C GLN A 56 -27.05 15.70 -0.64
N ALA A 57 -26.60 14.87 -1.59
CA ALA A 57 -25.61 13.84 -1.33
C ALA A 57 -24.25 14.45 -0.94
N TYR A 58 -23.83 15.55 -1.57
CA TYR A 58 -22.58 16.21 -1.20
C TYR A 58 -22.61 16.74 0.23
N THR A 59 -23.69 17.44 0.62
CA THR A 59 -23.82 17.91 2.01
C THR A 59 -23.79 16.77 3.02
N LEU A 60 -24.49 15.67 2.71
CA LEU A 60 -24.52 14.50 3.60
C LEU A 60 -23.14 13.81 3.68
N ALA A 61 -22.44 13.66 2.54
CA ALA A 61 -21.09 13.09 2.51
C ALA A 61 -20.09 13.92 3.33
N VAL A 62 -20.06 15.25 3.12
CA VAL A 62 -19.19 16.14 3.90
C VAL A 62 -19.50 16.05 5.39
N ASN A 63 -20.78 16.04 5.76
CA ASN A 63 -21.18 15.89 7.17
C ASN A 63 -20.73 14.55 7.76
N GLU A 64 -20.89 13.45 7.03
CA GLU A 64 -20.46 12.13 7.47
C GLU A 64 -18.93 12.08 7.72
N HIS A 65 -18.14 12.51 6.75
CA HIS A 65 -16.69 12.59 6.87
C HIS A 65 -16.25 13.51 8.02
N THR A 66 -16.86 14.68 8.13
CA THR A 66 -16.58 15.63 9.22
C THR A 66 -16.90 15.04 10.59
N ASN A 67 -17.99 14.30 10.73
CA ASN A 67 -18.33 13.63 11.99
C ASN A 67 -17.28 12.59 12.40
N VAL A 68 -16.74 11.81 11.43
CA VAL A 68 -15.65 10.88 11.70
C VAL A 68 -14.39 11.61 12.14
N ILE A 69 -14.03 12.72 11.47
CA ILE A 69 -12.88 13.56 11.83
C ILE A 69 -13.01 14.09 13.25
N VAL A 70 -14.15 14.69 13.59
CA VAL A 70 -14.43 15.24 14.93
C VAL A 70 -14.40 14.14 16.01
N TYR A 71 -14.89 12.96 15.70
CA TYR A 71 -14.80 11.82 16.60
C TYR A 71 -13.34 11.41 16.83
N GLN A 72 -12.57 11.23 15.74
CA GLN A 72 -11.16 10.84 15.85
C GLN A 72 -10.32 11.88 16.61
N ASP A 73 -10.58 13.17 16.38
CA ASP A 73 -9.82 14.24 17.07
C ASP A 73 -9.93 14.14 18.59
N LYS A 74 -11.05 13.68 19.11
CA LYS A 74 -11.29 13.48 20.54
C LYS A 74 -10.67 12.19 21.11
N THR A 75 -10.15 11.31 20.27
CA THR A 75 -9.52 10.06 20.72
C THR A 75 -8.09 10.28 21.18
N ASN A 76 -7.62 9.42 22.10
CA ASN A 76 -6.22 9.33 22.50
C ASN A 76 -5.39 8.40 21.61
N ASN A 77 -5.92 7.98 20.44
CA ASN A 77 -5.19 7.16 19.50
C ASN A 77 -3.98 7.95 18.95
N PRO A 78 -2.74 7.47 19.11
CA PRO A 78 -1.56 8.16 18.58
C PRO A 78 -1.59 8.30 17.06
N PHE A 79 -2.30 7.43 16.35
CA PHE A 79 -2.47 7.45 14.89
C PHE A 79 -3.84 7.95 14.43
N LYS A 80 -4.50 8.78 15.23
CA LYS A 80 -5.80 9.38 14.87
C LYS A 80 -5.75 10.17 13.57
N TYR A 81 -4.60 10.77 13.27
CA TYR A 81 -4.41 11.55 12.05
C TYR A 81 -4.48 10.72 10.76
N ASP A 82 -4.17 9.41 10.79
CA ASP A 82 -4.28 8.54 9.61
C ASP A 82 -5.73 8.48 9.11
N VAL A 83 -6.66 8.35 10.05
CA VAL A 83 -8.11 8.34 9.72
C VAL A 83 -8.54 9.72 9.26
N MET A 84 -8.10 10.79 9.95
CA MET A 84 -8.45 12.16 9.58
C MET A 84 -7.95 12.52 8.17
N VAL A 85 -6.73 12.12 7.80
CA VAL A 85 -6.20 12.27 6.42
C VAL A 85 -7.10 11.58 5.43
N SER A 86 -7.45 10.31 5.68
CA SER A 86 -8.33 9.54 4.79
C SER A 86 -9.68 10.23 4.57
N GLU A 87 -10.29 10.76 5.63
CA GLU A 87 -11.59 11.41 5.52
C GLU A 87 -11.51 12.76 4.78
N TYR A 88 -10.49 13.58 5.03
CA TYR A 88 -10.28 14.82 4.28
C TYR A 88 -9.94 14.54 2.80
N GLU A 89 -9.19 13.49 2.50
CA GLU A 89 -8.93 13.07 1.12
C GLU A 89 -10.21 12.68 0.38
N LYS A 90 -11.16 12.02 1.04
CA LYS A 90 -12.48 11.72 0.44
C LYS A 90 -13.22 12.98 0.08
N ILE A 91 -13.29 13.99 0.98
CA ILE A 91 -13.90 15.29 0.67
C ILE A 91 -13.20 15.94 -0.53
N ALA A 92 -11.86 15.96 -0.55
CA ALA A 92 -11.09 16.51 -1.66
C ALA A 92 -11.35 15.78 -2.99
N MET A 93 -11.52 14.45 -2.95
CA MET A 93 -11.88 13.65 -4.14
C MET A 93 -13.29 13.98 -4.64
N LEU A 94 -14.26 14.16 -3.76
CA LEU A 94 -15.61 14.61 -4.12
C LEU A 94 -15.57 15.99 -4.78
N ASN A 95 -14.82 16.93 -4.19
CA ASN A 95 -14.63 18.28 -4.75
C ASN A 95 -14.04 18.20 -6.16
N ASN A 96 -13.01 17.37 -6.35
CA ASN A 96 -12.37 17.19 -7.66
C ASN A 96 -13.33 16.57 -8.69
N ALA A 97 -14.17 15.63 -8.26
CA ALA A 97 -15.18 15.04 -9.15
C ALA A 97 -16.24 16.07 -9.56
N ILE A 98 -16.72 16.90 -8.62
CA ILE A 98 -17.73 17.92 -8.86
C ILE A 98 -17.19 19.02 -9.79
N ARG A 99 -15.94 19.45 -9.59
CA ARG A 99 -15.29 20.47 -10.47
C ARG A 99 -15.19 20.05 -11.93
N ARG A 100 -15.31 18.77 -12.25
CA ARG A 100 -15.35 18.28 -13.64
C ARG A 100 -16.69 18.61 -14.36
N TYR A 101 -17.71 19.04 -13.62
CA TYR A 101 -18.95 19.54 -14.18
C TYR A 101 -18.90 21.08 -14.20
N PRO A 102 -18.87 21.76 -15.39
CA PRO A 102 -18.58 23.19 -15.47
C PRO A 102 -19.56 24.10 -14.73
N MET A 103 -20.82 23.68 -14.63
CA MET A 103 -21.90 24.45 -13.98
C MET A 103 -22.06 24.15 -12.49
N TYR A 104 -21.08 23.47 -11.85
CA TYR A 104 -21.21 23.07 -10.44
C TYR A 104 -21.37 24.24 -9.47
N LYS A 105 -20.80 25.40 -9.79
CA LYS A 105 -20.80 26.59 -8.93
C LYS A 105 -22.22 27.08 -8.63
N ASP A 106 -23.14 26.87 -9.55
CA ASP A 106 -24.56 27.24 -9.39
C ASP A 106 -25.33 26.20 -8.56
N LEU A 107 -24.71 25.04 -8.33
CA LEU A 107 -25.34 23.91 -7.66
C LEU A 107 -24.84 23.68 -6.25
N VAL A 108 -23.54 23.73 -6.03
CA VAL A 108 -22.88 23.30 -4.79
C VAL A 108 -21.73 24.22 -4.44
N GLU A 109 -21.72 24.71 -3.22
CA GLU A 109 -20.54 25.34 -2.61
C GLU A 109 -19.63 24.24 -2.06
N LEU A 110 -18.39 24.22 -2.55
CA LEU A 110 -17.42 23.19 -2.16
C LEU A 110 -16.72 23.58 -0.86
N THR A 111 -16.67 22.64 0.09
CA THR A 111 -15.91 22.79 1.33
C THR A 111 -14.43 22.70 1.02
N ASP A 112 -13.68 23.79 1.19
CA ASP A 112 -12.22 23.73 1.08
C ASP A 112 -11.63 23.07 2.34
N VAL A 113 -10.80 22.07 2.11
CA VAL A 113 -10.15 21.27 3.17
C VAL A 113 -8.63 21.24 2.98
N THR A 114 -8.10 22.15 2.19
CA THR A 114 -6.69 22.15 1.78
C THR A 114 -5.77 22.34 2.99
N ASP A 115 -6.04 23.34 3.82
CA ASP A 115 -5.20 23.67 4.98
C ASP A 115 -5.33 22.59 6.07
N GLU A 116 -6.54 22.10 6.31
CA GLU A 116 -6.80 21.02 7.26
C GLU A 116 -6.08 19.73 6.83
N LEU A 117 -6.12 19.40 5.53
CA LEU A 117 -5.44 18.23 5.01
C LEU A 117 -3.92 18.32 5.18
N ILE A 118 -3.32 19.49 4.97
CA ILE A 118 -1.90 19.73 5.23
C ILE A 118 -1.61 19.50 6.70
N MET A 119 -2.38 20.14 7.60
CA MET A 119 -2.18 20.03 9.04
C MET A 119 -2.28 18.58 9.55
N VAL A 120 -3.27 17.80 9.10
CA VAL A 120 -3.41 16.43 9.56
C VAL A 120 -2.35 15.50 8.97
N ARG A 121 -1.85 15.76 7.76
CA ARG A 121 -0.71 15.04 7.19
C ARG A 121 0.57 15.26 7.98
N ASP A 122 0.84 16.51 8.38
CA ASP A 122 1.96 16.84 9.27
C ASP A 122 1.82 16.13 10.62
N GLY A 123 0.60 16.08 11.17
CA GLY A 123 0.29 15.34 12.38
C GLY A 123 0.55 13.85 12.27
N ALA A 124 0.12 13.23 11.16
CA ALA A 124 0.35 11.81 10.87
C ALA A 124 1.85 11.50 10.70
N ALA A 125 2.55 12.31 9.90
CA ALA A 125 3.99 12.16 9.69
C ALA A 125 4.77 12.25 11.02
N SER A 126 4.44 13.23 11.86
CA SER A 126 5.04 13.41 13.18
C SER A 126 4.77 12.22 14.11
N ALA A 127 3.54 11.71 14.13
CA ALA A 127 3.15 10.58 14.97
C ALA A 127 3.92 9.29 14.57
N HIS A 128 3.99 9.00 13.28
CA HIS A 128 4.75 7.86 12.76
C HIS A 128 6.25 8.00 13.03
N ARG A 129 6.85 9.18 12.81
CA ARG A 129 8.27 9.39 13.13
C ARG A 129 8.53 9.19 14.62
N LYS A 130 7.69 9.74 15.50
CA LYS A 130 7.82 9.58 16.96
C LYS A 130 7.76 8.11 17.37
N GLU A 131 6.83 7.35 16.82
CA GLU A 131 6.72 5.92 17.09
C GLU A 131 7.94 5.15 16.55
N GLY A 132 8.43 5.49 15.35
CA GLY A 132 9.66 4.92 14.78
C GLY A 132 10.86 5.12 15.70
N VAL A 133 11.07 6.33 16.20
CA VAL A 133 12.15 6.63 17.16
C VAL A 133 11.98 5.82 18.44
N ARG A 134 10.77 5.72 18.99
CA ARG A 134 10.49 4.93 20.20
C ARG A 134 10.81 3.45 19.99
N LEU A 135 10.43 2.90 18.85
CA LEU A 135 10.70 1.50 18.50
C LEU A 135 12.19 1.24 18.30
N LEU A 136 12.89 2.13 17.60
CA LEU A 136 14.33 1.99 17.35
C LEU A 136 15.14 1.99 18.64
N ASN A 137 14.78 2.86 19.59
CA ASN A 137 15.44 2.96 20.89
C ASN A 137 15.24 1.74 21.81
N SER A 138 14.42 0.77 21.43
CA SER A 138 14.23 -0.46 22.22
C SER A 138 15.39 -1.46 22.13
N GLY A 139 16.31 -1.27 21.17
CA GLY A 139 17.50 -2.11 20.98
C GLY A 139 17.21 -3.52 20.44
N ASN A 140 16.00 -3.79 19.96
CA ASN A 140 15.57 -5.08 19.44
C ASN A 140 15.47 -5.05 17.91
N LYS A 141 16.06 -6.02 17.21
CA LYS A 141 16.06 -6.09 15.74
C LYS A 141 14.64 -6.09 15.15
N GLN A 142 13.71 -6.81 15.75
CA GLN A 142 12.32 -6.82 15.29
C GLN A 142 11.69 -5.44 15.43
N ARG A 143 11.90 -4.77 16.56
CA ARG A 143 11.43 -3.40 16.77
C ARG A 143 12.08 -2.38 15.83
N ALA A 144 13.36 -2.59 15.49
CA ALA A 144 14.05 -1.76 14.50
C ALA A 144 13.43 -1.90 13.09
N ARG A 145 12.99 -3.10 12.70
CA ARG A 145 12.24 -3.31 11.45
C ARG A 145 10.88 -2.62 11.48
N GLU A 146 10.18 -2.70 12.60
CA GLU A 146 8.92 -1.96 12.79
C GLU A 146 9.17 -0.44 12.74
N ALA A 147 10.26 0.06 13.35
CA ALA A 147 10.68 1.46 13.27
C ALA A 147 10.88 1.92 11.83
N PHE A 148 11.59 1.12 11.02
CA PHE A 148 11.79 1.41 9.60
C PHE A 148 10.45 1.56 8.85
N ILE A 149 9.47 0.69 9.13
CA ILE A 149 8.13 0.79 8.53
C ILE A 149 7.43 2.08 8.96
N GLN A 150 7.54 2.46 10.23
CA GLN A 150 6.97 3.72 10.72
C GLN A 150 7.62 4.93 10.05
N PHE A 151 8.94 4.90 9.85
CA PHE A 151 9.67 5.96 9.16
C PHE A 151 9.26 6.10 7.69
N ILE A 152 9.07 4.98 6.99
CA ILE A 152 8.52 5.02 5.61
C ILE A 152 7.14 5.67 5.59
N LYS A 153 6.24 5.26 6.50
CA LYS A 153 4.90 5.86 6.59
C LYS A 153 4.94 7.36 6.86
N ALA A 154 5.85 7.82 7.73
CA ALA A 154 6.01 9.25 7.98
C ALA A 154 6.35 10.01 6.68
N ASN A 155 7.27 9.46 5.86
CA ASN A 155 7.65 10.07 4.59
C ASN A 155 6.58 9.93 3.48
N GLU A 156 5.65 8.98 3.58
CA GLU A 156 4.48 8.88 2.70
C GLU A 156 3.49 10.03 2.94
N TYR A 157 3.32 10.47 4.20
CA TYR A 157 2.47 11.61 4.53
C TYR A 157 3.12 12.92 4.15
N VAL A 158 4.37 13.14 4.57
CA VAL A 158 5.15 14.33 4.27
C VAL A 158 6.59 13.94 3.94
N ALA A 159 6.98 14.18 2.70
CA ALA A 159 8.31 13.84 2.21
C ALA A 159 9.42 14.47 3.08
N ARG A 160 10.46 13.70 3.37
CA ARG A 160 11.62 14.12 4.16
C ARG A 160 11.34 14.44 5.64
N THR A 161 10.22 14.00 6.19
CA THR A 161 9.97 14.03 7.64
C THR A 161 11.00 13.22 8.40
N VAL A 162 11.42 12.09 7.81
CA VAL A 162 12.48 11.21 8.29
C VAL A 162 13.66 11.31 7.32
N THR A 163 14.87 11.47 7.87
CA THR A 163 16.10 11.55 7.09
C THR A 163 16.54 10.18 6.57
N GLU A 164 17.39 10.16 5.54
CA GLU A 164 18.00 8.92 5.04
C GLU A 164 18.84 8.25 6.14
N GLU A 165 19.53 9.04 6.97
CA GLU A 165 20.30 8.52 8.10
C GLU A 165 19.41 7.79 9.13
N GLU A 166 18.23 8.33 9.46
CA GLU A 166 17.29 7.67 10.37
C GLU A 166 16.76 6.35 9.78
N LEU A 167 16.49 6.32 8.48
CA LEU A 167 16.09 5.11 7.76
C LEU A 167 17.20 4.06 7.75
N ASP A 168 18.43 4.47 7.42
CA ASP A 168 19.60 3.59 7.39
C ASP A 168 19.91 3.03 8.78
N ASN A 169 19.81 3.86 9.81
CA ASN A 169 20.00 3.43 11.20
C ASN A 169 18.97 2.36 11.59
N ALA A 170 17.69 2.57 11.26
CA ALA A 170 16.64 1.59 11.53
C ALA A 170 16.85 0.29 10.72
N GLN A 171 17.23 0.41 9.45
CA GLN A 171 17.52 -0.75 8.61
C GLN A 171 18.72 -1.55 9.14
N ASN A 172 19.82 -0.87 9.46
CA ASN A 172 21.02 -1.52 9.99
C ASN A 172 20.75 -2.19 11.35
N ALA A 173 20.04 -1.50 12.25
CA ALA A 173 19.65 -2.07 13.55
C ALA A 173 18.71 -3.28 13.41
N GLY A 174 17.88 -3.32 12.37
CA GLY A 174 16.96 -4.43 12.06
C GLY A 174 17.59 -5.57 11.26
N THR A 175 18.81 -5.37 10.74
CA THR A 175 19.48 -6.36 9.87
C THR A 175 20.05 -7.53 10.67
N VAL A 176 19.82 -8.74 10.17
CA VAL A 176 20.42 -9.98 10.65
C VAL A 176 21.65 -10.28 9.79
N ASN A 177 22.79 -10.50 10.44
CA ASN A 177 24.02 -10.94 9.80
C ASN A 177 24.09 -12.47 9.82
N VAL A 178 24.13 -13.09 8.65
CA VAL A 178 24.07 -14.54 8.47
C VAL A 178 25.38 -15.03 7.88
N ILE A 179 26.02 -16.00 8.53
CA ILE A 179 27.15 -16.73 7.96
C ILE A 179 26.61 -18.00 7.31
N ILE A 180 26.97 -18.24 6.05
CA ILE A 180 26.69 -19.51 5.37
C ILE A 180 27.94 -20.38 5.45
N GLN A 181 27.80 -21.52 6.11
CA GLN A 181 28.84 -22.55 6.21
C GLN A 181 28.45 -23.75 5.36
N PHE A 182 29.41 -24.29 4.64
CA PHE A 182 29.23 -25.51 3.87
C PHE A 182 29.93 -26.65 4.62
N ALA A 183 29.16 -27.71 4.95
CA ALA A 183 29.70 -28.93 5.50
C ALA A 183 30.04 -29.90 4.35
N ASN A 184 31.26 -30.34 4.30
CA ASN A 184 31.65 -31.42 3.40
C ASN A 184 31.24 -32.75 4.03
N SER A 185 30.29 -33.45 3.46
CA SER A 185 30.08 -34.87 3.81
C SER A 185 31.29 -35.67 3.27
N ARG A 186 32.08 -36.23 4.17
CA ARG A 186 33.42 -36.73 3.92
C ARG A 186 33.53 -37.89 2.90
N ASN A 187 32.43 -38.41 2.37
CA ASN A 187 32.41 -39.64 1.59
C ASN A 187 31.99 -39.52 0.15
N PHE A 188 31.49 -38.39 -0.32
CA PHE A 188 30.81 -38.33 -1.65
C PHE A 188 31.62 -37.70 -2.78
N PHE A 189 32.69 -36.93 -2.51
CA PHE A 189 33.32 -36.13 -3.56
C PHE A 189 34.83 -36.32 -3.70
N ARG A 190 35.28 -37.54 -3.97
CA ARG A 190 36.70 -37.75 -4.34
C ARG A 190 37.03 -37.10 -5.69
N ASP A 191 36.06 -36.96 -6.59
CA ASP A 191 36.27 -36.54 -7.96
C ASP A 191 35.55 -35.21 -8.36
N TYR A 192 34.93 -34.50 -7.41
CA TYR A 192 34.16 -33.30 -7.70
C TYR A 192 34.68 -32.08 -6.98
N ASN A 193 34.82 -30.96 -7.73
CA ASN A 193 35.19 -29.68 -7.12
C ASN A 193 33.99 -29.06 -6.39
N SER A 194 33.70 -29.56 -5.19
CA SER A 194 32.64 -29.03 -4.31
C SER A 194 32.80 -27.54 -4.05
N ASP A 195 34.04 -27.03 -4.07
CA ASP A 195 34.31 -25.60 -3.85
C ASP A 195 33.71 -24.71 -4.93
N ALA A 196 33.66 -25.18 -6.20
CA ALA A 196 33.03 -24.43 -7.28
C ALA A 196 31.51 -24.32 -7.07
N VAL A 197 30.85 -25.41 -6.65
CA VAL A 197 29.40 -25.42 -6.38
C VAL A 197 29.09 -24.54 -5.17
N PHE A 198 29.85 -24.72 -4.08
CA PHE A 198 29.67 -23.90 -2.89
C PHE A 198 29.97 -22.42 -3.14
N GLY A 199 30.99 -22.13 -3.97
CA GLY A 199 31.27 -20.77 -4.43
C GLY A 199 30.13 -20.15 -5.22
N ALA A 200 29.53 -20.90 -6.16
CA ALA A 200 28.38 -20.43 -6.93
C ALA A 200 27.15 -20.15 -6.07
N VAL A 201 26.84 -21.06 -5.12
CA VAL A 201 25.74 -20.89 -4.15
C VAL A 201 25.97 -19.65 -3.29
N ARG A 202 27.19 -19.50 -2.73
CA ARG A 202 27.57 -18.35 -1.90
C ARG A 202 27.44 -17.04 -2.65
N ASN A 203 27.94 -16.98 -3.89
CA ASN A 203 27.88 -15.79 -4.73
C ASN A 203 26.43 -15.42 -5.06
N ASN A 204 25.55 -16.39 -5.25
CA ASN A 204 24.13 -16.14 -5.47
C ASN A 204 23.48 -15.48 -4.24
N PHE A 205 23.74 -16.00 -3.04
CA PHE A 205 23.24 -15.37 -1.81
C PHE A 205 23.80 -13.97 -1.59
N LYS A 206 25.10 -13.74 -1.85
CA LYS A 206 25.73 -12.41 -1.74
C LYS A 206 25.20 -11.42 -2.78
N GLY A 207 24.88 -11.88 -3.98
CA GLY A 207 24.32 -11.07 -5.06
C GLY A 207 22.87 -10.63 -4.82
N THR A 208 22.16 -11.33 -3.92
CA THR A 208 20.75 -11.04 -3.62
C THR A 208 20.67 -10.02 -2.48
N ARG A 209 20.02 -8.87 -2.75
CA ARG A 209 19.79 -7.84 -1.72
C ARG A 209 18.51 -8.15 -0.95
N TYR A 210 18.66 -8.46 0.31
CA TYR A 210 17.56 -8.60 1.27
C TYR A 210 17.50 -7.35 2.14
N ARG A 211 16.28 -6.85 2.40
CA ARG A 211 16.14 -5.59 3.15
C ARG A 211 16.71 -5.65 4.55
N PHE A 212 16.57 -6.77 5.25
CA PHE A 212 16.97 -6.95 6.65
C PHE A 212 17.83 -8.20 6.88
N MET A 213 18.53 -8.64 5.85
CA MET A 213 19.48 -9.75 5.96
C MET A 213 20.76 -9.39 5.19
N ARG A 214 21.89 -9.63 5.80
CA ARG A 214 23.21 -9.51 5.19
C ARG A 214 23.94 -10.83 5.31
N VAL A 215 24.32 -11.41 4.19
CA VAL A 215 25.20 -12.57 4.17
C VAL A 215 26.63 -12.07 4.26
N VAL A 216 27.37 -12.59 5.23
CA VAL A 216 28.76 -12.19 5.55
C VAL A 216 29.68 -13.41 5.57
N GLU A 217 30.97 -13.19 5.31
CA GLU A 217 31.97 -14.24 5.44
C GLU A 217 32.43 -14.42 6.88
N PRO A 218 32.87 -15.63 7.26
CA PRO A 218 33.57 -15.83 8.51
C PRO A 218 34.77 -14.88 8.61
N GLY A 219 34.83 -14.07 9.67
CA GLY A 219 35.86 -13.07 9.89
C GLY A 219 35.63 -11.67 9.36
N GLU A 220 34.55 -11.40 8.58
CA GLU A 220 34.17 -10.06 8.18
C GLU A 220 33.54 -9.25 9.33
N LEU A 221 32.98 -9.92 10.33
CA LEU A 221 32.37 -9.28 11.48
C LEU A 221 33.36 -9.15 12.65
N SER A 222 33.36 -7.98 13.28
CA SER A 222 34.05 -7.74 14.54
C SER A 222 33.27 -8.26 15.77
N PHE A 223 32.09 -8.81 15.56
CA PHE A 223 31.19 -9.38 16.57
C PHE A 223 30.59 -10.69 16.04
N PRO A 224 30.00 -11.54 16.89
CA PRO A 224 29.39 -12.81 16.46
C PRO A 224 28.25 -12.55 15.42
N ALA A 225 28.15 -13.43 14.44
CA ALA A 225 27.01 -13.44 13.54
C ALA A 225 25.71 -13.71 14.33
N ASP A 226 24.60 -13.18 13.84
CA ASP A 226 23.28 -13.42 14.43
C ASP A 226 22.82 -14.86 14.20
N GLU A 227 23.12 -15.38 13.00
CA GLU A 227 22.72 -16.72 12.58
C GLU A 227 23.84 -17.37 11.76
N ILE A 228 23.94 -18.69 11.89
CA ILE A 228 24.82 -19.53 11.07
C ILE A 228 23.93 -20.54 10.36
N VAL A 229 23.90 -20.48 9.04
CA VAL A 229 23.20 -21.44 8.19
C VAL A 229 24.21 -22.44 7.67
N GLN A 230 24.06 -23.71 8.08
CA GLN A 230 24.87 -24.80 7.58
C GLN A 230 24.18 -25.46 6.39
N ILE A 231 24.84 -25.49 5.24
CA ILE A 231 24.38 -26.16 4.03
C ILE A 231 25.22 -27.44 3.87
N GLU A 232 24.56 -28.58 3.90
CA GLU A 232 25.17 -29.89 3.65
C GLU A 232 24.68 -30.43 2.31
N MET A 233 25.60 -30.92 1.49
CA MET A 233 25.29 -31.59 0.24
C MET A 233 25.18 -33.08 0.51
N GLU A 234 23.96 -33.64 0.44
CA GLU A 234 23.73 -35.06 0.73
C GLU A 234 23.92 -35.95 -0.52
N ASP A 235 23.57 -35.42 -1.71
CA ASP A 235 23.70 -36.18 -2.97
C ASP A 235 23.89 -35.23 -4.17
N ALA A 236 24.58 -35.71 -5.21
CA ALA A 236 24.71 -35.02 -6.49
C ALA A 236 24.69 -36.02 -7.63
N HIS A 237 23.67 -35.96 -8.46
CA HIS A 237 23.58 -36.73 -9.70
C HIS A 237 24.01 -35.89 -10.89
N ILE A 238 25.02 -36.40 -11.65
CA ILE A 238 25.33 -35.83 -12.96
C ILE A 238 24.51 -36.59 -13.98
N GLY A 239 23.60 -35.88 -14.65
CA GLY A 239 22.91 -36.45 -15.82
C GLY A 239 23.95 -36.86 -16.87
N GLY A 240 23.94 -38.14 -17.25
CA GLY A 240 24.80 -38.66 -18.31
C GLY A 240 24.53 -37.87 -19.61
N VAL A 241 25.58 -37.35 -20.24
CA VAL A 241 25.49 -36.82 -21.59
C VAL A 241 25.54 -38.03 -22.52
N ASP A 242 24.38 -38.43 -23.06
CA ASP A 242 24.32 -39.45 -24.14
C ASP A 242 24.97 -38.88 -25.39
N PHE A 243 26.23 -39.25 -25.63
CA PHE A 243 26.86 -39.04 -26.92
C PHE A 243 26.29 -40.08 -27.90
N THR A 244 25.19 -39.77 -28.58
CA THR A 244 24.81 -40.51 -29.77
C THR A 244 25.86 -40.24 -30.84
N LYS A 245 26.77 -41.19 -31.06
CA LYS A 245 27.58 -41.25 -32.29
C LYS A 245 26.65 -41.51 -33.45
N ASN A 246 26.37 -40.51 -34.24
CA ASN A 246 25.88 -40.74 -35.60
C ASN A 246 27.06 -41.22 -36.45
N SER A 247 27.04 -42.51 -36.80
CA SER A 247 27.88 -43.11 -37.83
C SER A 247 27.21 -42.96 -39.17
#